data_4b8adedd5458c7561e188599fd768f37
#
_entry.id   4b8adedd5458c7561e188599fd768f37
#
_cell.length_a   1.000
_cell.length_b   1.000
_cell.length_c   1.000
_cell.angle_alpha   90.00
_cell.angle_beta   90.00
_cell.angle_gamma   90.00
#
_symmetry.space_group_name_H-M   'P 1'
#
loop_
_entity.id
_entity.type
_entity.pdbx_description
1 polymer ?
#
loop_
_entity_poly.entity_id
_entity_poly.type
_entity_poly.pdbx_seq_one_letter_code
_entity_poly.pdbx_strand_id
1 'polypeptide(L)'
;PASAAEKAPKVISYALWGVVLFRLLCPVSFESGISLFGLFETPTVGATDRTSIVEYIPSNIVHTEYPEVVLPVPGIGDTITEALPKGEEQLRADPLEGPIFIATYVWWGGILVMAIYGIVTWLQLRRRLVTASPLRENIYLADDIDSPFVMGLVRPKIYLPSEMEQREQSYIILHEQYHIRRLDHIVKALAFVALCIHWFNPLVWVAFILSGKDMEMSCDEAVVLKLGTEIRADYTASLLSLATGKRIIAGMPLAFGEGNTKGRIKNLANWKKPTFWVVLISVISCVVLAVCLLTNPTG
;
A
#
# COMPACT_ATOMS: atom_id res chain seq x y z
N PRO A 1 -19.77 7.85 22.53
CA PRO A 1 -18.64 6.98 22.70
C PRO A 1 -17.60 7.31 21.62
N ALA A 2 -16.78 8.34 21.91
CA ALA A 2 -15.61 8.63 21.10
C ALA A 2 -14.68 7.43 21.24
N SER A 3 -14.53 6.75 20.16
CA SER A 3 -14.12 5.39 20.04
C SER A 3 -12.74 5.11 20.63
N ALA A 4 -12.53 3.88 21.10
CA ALA A 4 -11.23 3.35 21.48
C ALA A 4 -10.18 3.55 20.35
N ALA A 5 -10.60 3.65 19.10
CA ALA A 5 -9.78 3.97 17.93
C ALA A 5 -9.11 5.35 17.98
N GLU A 6 -9.72 6.37 18.62
CA GLU A 6 -9.09 7.69 18.82
C GLU A 6 -7.97 7.67 19.85
N LYS A 7 -7.91 6.65 20.69
CA LYS A 7 -6.90 6.49 21.74
C LYS A 7 -5.77 5.52 21.38
N ALA A 8 -5.91 4.78 20.29
CA ALA A 8 -4.87 3.86 19.81
C ALA A 8 -3.69 4.64 19.22
N PRO A 9 -2.42 4.23 19.50
CA PRO A 9 -1.26 4.84 18.90
C PRO A 9 -1.29 4.74 17.38
N LYS A 10 -0.92 5.80 16.69
CA LYS A 10 -0.89 5.84 15.22
C LYS A 10 0.09 4.86 14.59
N VAL A 11 1.09 4.43 15.34
CA VAL A 11 2.02 3.38 14.89
C VAL A 11 1.31 2.07 14.56
N ILE A 12 0.19 1.76 15.23
CA ILE A 12 -0.58 0.52 14.99
C ILE A 12 -1.35 0.62 13.67
N SER A 13 -2.03 1.76 13.42
CA SER A 13 -2.63 2.03 12.11
C SER A 13 -1.59 1.95 10.99
N TYR A 14 -0.41 2.53 11.22
CA TYR A 14 0.68 2.48 10.25
C TYR A 14 1.18 1.05 9.99
N ALA A 15 1.30 0.22 11.03
CA ALA A 15 1.69 -1.18 10.89
C ALA A 15 0.68 -2.00 10.06
N LEU A 16 -0.63 -1.73 10.21
CA LEU A 16 -1.67 -2.37 9.40
C LEU A 16 -1.53 -2.03 7.90
N TRP A 17 -1.12 -0.81 7.57
CA TRP A 17 -0.81 -0.47 6.17
C TRP A 17 0.35 -1.28 5.59
N GLY A 18 1.32 -1.68 6.43
CA GLY A 18 2.38 -2.61 6.04
C GLY A 18 1.84 -3.97 5.61
N VAL A 19 0.80 -4.50 6.28
CA VAL A 19 0.13 -5.75 5.91
C VAL A 19 -0.59 -5.60 4.56
N VAL A 20 -1.31 -4.49 4.36
CA VAL A 20 -1.97 -4.19 3.08
C VAL A 20 -0.94 -4.08 1.96
N LEU A 21 0.16 -3.38 2.19
CA LEU A 21 1.24 -3.23 1.21
C LEU A 21 1.86 -4.58 0.86
N PHE A 22 2.11 -5.42 1.85
CA PHE A 22 2.62 -6.78 1.62
C PHE A 22 1.66 -7.58 0.73
N ARG A 23 0.35 -7.54 1.02
CA ARG A 23 -0.67 -8.25 0.22
C ARG A 23 -0.77 -7.74 -1.22
N LEU A 24 -0.58 -6.44 -1.44
CA LEU A 24 -0.59 -5.83 -2.78
C LEU A 24 0.64 -6.22 -3.62
N LEU A 25 1.80 -6.43 -2.99
CA LEU A 25 3.04 -6.74 -3.69
C LEU A 25 3.33 -8.24 -3.77
N CYS A 26 2.84 -9.02 -2.80
CA CYS A 26 3.09 -10.44 -2.69
C CYS A 26 1.79 -11.24 -2.94
N PRO A 27 1.65 -11.89 -4.10
CA PRO A 27 0.46 -12.67 -4.42
C PRO A 27 0.38 -14.01 -3.67
N VAL A 28 1.38 -14.33 -2.85
CA VAL A 28 1.40 -15.57 -2.06
C VAL A 28 0.33 -15.49 -0.98
N SER A 29 -0.55 -16.48 -0.96
CA SER A 29 -1.58 -16.67 0.05
C SER A 29 -1.27 -17.91 0.90
N PHE A 30 -1.53 -17.78 2.19
CA PHE A 30 -1.44 -18.91 3.12
C PHE A 30 -2.85 -19.43 3.37
N GLU A 31 -3.07 -20.72 3.20
CA GLU A 31 -4.36 -21.34 3.51
C GLU A 31 -4.55 -21.41 5.04
N SER A 32 -5.70 -20.98 5.52
CA SER A 32 -6.04 -21.03 6.95
C SER A 32 -7.56 -21.05 7.14
N GLY A 33 -8.02 -21.85 8.11
CA GLY A 33 -9.42 -21.87 8.53
C GLY A 33 -9.91 -20.56 9.18
N ILE A 34 -9.01 -19.58 9.44
CA ILE A 34 -9.32 -18.27 10.04
C ILE A 34 -9.07 -17.18 9.00
N SER A 35 -9.77 -17.23 7.88
CA SER A 35 -9.66 -16.20 6.84
C SER A 35 -10.90 -15.32 6.82
N LEU A 36 -10.71 -13.99 6.72
CA LEU A 36 -11.82 -13.04 6.48
C LEU A 36 -12.51 -13.28 5.13
N PHE A 37 -11.79 -13.80 4.16
CA PHE A 37 -12.34 -14.08 2.83
C PHE A 37 -13.32 -15.26 2.86
N GLY A 38 -13.20 -16.20 3.78
CA GLY A 38 -14.19 -17.27 3.99
C GLY A 38 -15.56 -16.79 4.46
N LEU A 39 -15.66 -15.57 4.97
CA LEU A 39 -16.97 -14.94 5.31
C LEU A 39 -17.76 -14.49 4.07
N PHE A 40 -17.08 -14.33 2.94
CA PHE A 40 -17.67 -13.91 1.66
C PHE A 40 -17.87 -15.07 0.70
N GLU A 41 -17.42 -16.27 1.05
CA GLU A 41 -17.78 -17.46 0.30
C GLU A 41 -19.26 -17.71 0.50
N THR A 42 -20.02 -17.64 -0.57
CA THR A 42 -21.39 -18.18 -0.57
C THR A 42 -21.26 -19.63 -0.17
N PRO A 43 -22.00 -20.09 0.87
CA PRO A 43 -21.99 -21.49 1.22
C PRO A 43 -22.33 -22.27 -0.05
N THR A 44 -21.37 -23.01 -0.56
CA THR A 44 -21.62 -24.03 -1.56
C THR A 44 -22.63 -24.95 -0.90
N VAL A 45 -23.90 -24.80 -1.31
CA VAL A 45 -25.01 -25.63 -0.82
C VAL A 45 -24.53 -27.06 -1.00
N GLY A 46 -24.30 -27.70 0.15
CA GLY A 46 -23.80 -29.04 0.35
C GLY A 46 -23.50 -29.79 -0.93
N ALA A 47 -22.23 -29.90 -1.22
CA ALA A 47 -21.73 -30.97 -2.06
C ALA A 47 -21.94 -32.30 -1.29
N THR A 48 -23.20 -32.67 -1.09
CA THR A 48 -23.52 -34.06 -0.97
C THR A 48 -23.08 -34.66 -2.31
N ASP A 49 -21.93 -35.30 -2.32
CA ASP A 49 -21.45 -36.38 -3.18
C ASP A 49 -22.22 -36.59 -4.51
N ARG A 50 -22.66 -35.51 -5.13
CA ARG A 50 -23.07 -35.43 -6.52
C ARG A 50 -21.90 -34.81 -7.23
N THR A 51 -21.02 -35.65 -7.74
CA THR A 51 -20.18 -35.31 -8.89
C THR A 51 -21.00 -34.36 -9.76
N SER A 52 -20.66 -33.08 -9.72
CA SER A 52 -21.31 -32.11 -10.58
C SER A 52 -21.05 -32.56 -12.00
N ILE A 53 -22.10 -33.02 -12.67
CA ILE A 53 -22.06 -33.57 -14.05
C ILE A 53 -21.57 -32.49 -15.02
N VAL A 54 -21.40 -31.24 -14.54
CA VAL A 54 -20.89 -30.12 -15.32
C VAL A 54 -19.79 -29.45 -14.50
N GLU A 55 -18.69 -30.16 -14.32
CA GLU A 55 -17.45 -29.52 -14.00
C GLU A 55 -16.95 -28.86 -15.28
N TYR A 56 -16.93 -27.54 -15.32
CA TYR A 56 -16.34 -26.65 -16.33
C TYR A 56 -15.90 -27.41 -17.59
N ILE A 57 -16.73 -27.39 -18.61
CA ILE A 57 -16.32 -27.87 -19.94
C ILE A 57 -15.34 -26.83 -20.46
N PRO A 58 -14.02 -27.11 -20.50
CA PRO A 58 -13.07 -26.18 -21.09
C PRO A 58 -13.52 -25.89 -22.51
N SER A 59 -13.53 -24.65 -22.93
CA SER A 59 -13.94 -24.22 -24.27
C SER A 59 -13.18 -24.95 -25.39
N ASN A 60 -12.03 -25.53 -25.06
CA ASN A 60 -11.22 -26.36 -25.97
C ASN A 60 -11.79 -27.77 -26.23
N ILE A 61 -12.69 -28.32 -25.39
CA ILE A 61 -13.29 -29.67 -25.68
C ILE A 61 -14.16 -29.61 -26.95
N VAL A 62 -14.82 -28.48 -27.20
CA VAL A 62 -15.66 -28.30 -28.40
C VAL A 62 -14.80 -28.12 -29.66
N HIS A 63 -13.49 -27.92 -29.49
CA HIS A 63 -12.54 -27.60 -30.56
C HIS A 63 -11.40 -28.63 -30.68
N THR A 64 -11.41 -29.69 -29.86
CA THR A 64 -10.44 -30.80 -30.04
C THR A 64 -10.83 -31.63 -31.24
N GLU A 65 -9.82 -32.05 -32.03
CA GLU A 65 -9.97 -32.95 -33.17
C GLU A 65 -10.64 -34.28 -32.76
N TYR A 66 -10.51 -34.68 -31.50
CA TYR A 66 -11.09 -35.85 -30.86
C TYR A 66 -11.72 -35.47 -29.52
N PRO A 67 -12.97 -34.97 -29.47
CA PRO A 67 -13.63 -34.66 -28.22
C PRO A 67 -13.92 -35.94 -27.43
N GLU A 68 -13.44 -36.01 -26.18
CA GLU A 68 -13.67 -37.15 -25.27
C GLU A 68 -14.62 -36.67 -24.14
N VAL A 69 -15.75 -37.39 -23.98
CA VAL A 69 -16.74 -37.11 -22.93
C VAL A 69 -16.59 -38.15 -21.83
N VAL A 70 -16.03 -37.73 -20.70
CA VAL A 70 -15.90 -38.55 -19.50
C VAL A 70 -17.15 -38.37 -18.64
N LEU A 71 -18.00 -39.41 -18.55
CA LEU A 71 -19.15 -39.42 -17.66
C LEU A 71 -18.94 -40.46 -16.56
N PRO A 72 -19.47 -40.21 -15.33
CA PRO A 72 -19.33 -41.15 -14.21
C PRO A 72 -20.11 -42.45 -14.38
N VAL A 73 -20.82 -42.62 -15.51
CA VAL A 73 -21.56 -43.85 -15.84
C VAL A 73 -20.77 -44.66 -16.88
N PRO A 74 -20.29 -45.87 -16.52
CA PRO A 74 -19.51 -46.70 -17.44
C PRO A 74 -20.23 -47.01 -18.74
N GLY A 75 -19.57 -46.81 -19.87
CA GLY A 75 -20.06 -47.16 -21.22
C GLY A 75 -20.93 -46.09 -21.89
N ILE A 76 -21.47 -45.09 -21.20
CA ILE A 76 -22.26 -44.01 -21.83
C ILE A 76 -21.32 -42.94 -22.39
N GLY A 77 -20.23 -42.63 -21.70
CA GLY A 77 -19.20 -41.68 -22.16
C GLY A 77 -18.61 -42.10 -23.49
N ASP A 78 -18.23 -43.36 -23.61
CA ASP A 78 -17.65 -43.94 -24.84
C ASP A 78 -18.60 -43.89 -26.02
N THR A 79 -19.87 -44.22 -25.79
CA THR A 79 -20.91 -44.19 -26.82
C THR A 79 -21.19 -42.78 -27.34
N ILE A 80 -21.14 -41.78 -26.44
CA ILE A 80 -21.32 -40.37 -26.80
C ILE A 80 -20.08 -39.87 -27.54
N THR A 81 -18.88 -40.23 -27.06
CA THR A 81 -17.61 -39.88 -27.70
C THR A 81 -17.52 -40.38 -29.14
N GLU A 82 -17.95 -41.62 -29.38
CA GLU A 82 -18.00 -42.19 -30.74
C GLU A 82 -19.06 -41.53 -31.64
N ALA A 83 -20.17 -41.06 -31.08
CA ALA A 83 -21.24 -40.39 -31.79
C ALA A 83 -20.99 -38.91 -32.10
N LEU A 84 -19.98 -38.29 -31.45
CA LEU A 84 -19.63 -36.91 -31.72
C LEU A 84 -18.96 -36.75 -33.08
N PRO A 85 -19.39 -35.77 -33.89
CA PRO A 85 -18.71 -35.49 -35.15
C PRO A 85 -17.27 -35.04 -34.83
N LYS A 86 -16.31 -35.58 -35.58
CA LYS A 86 -14.93 -35.10 -35.55
C LYS A 86 -14.96 -33.62 -35.87
N GLY A 87 -14.44 -32.81 -34.94
CA GLY A 87 -14.42 -31.36 -35.09
C GLY A 87 -13.51 -31.00 -36.27
N GLU A 88 -14.02 -30.27 -37.23
CA GLU A 88 -13.15 -29.48 -38.10
C GLU A 88 -12.45 -28.46 -37.23
N GLU A 89 -11.15 -28.31 -37.39
CA GLU A 89 -10.33 -27.27 -36.78
C GLU A 89 -10.88 -25.87 -37.17
N GLN A 90 -12.00 -25.51 -36.63
CA GLN A 90 -12.43 -24.13 -36.71
C GLN A 90 -11.61 -23.37 -35.66
N LEU A 91 -10.63 -22.61 -36.14
CA LEU A 91 -9.97 -21.52 -35.41
C LEU A 91 -11.04 -20.50 -34.93
N ARG A 92 -11.82 -20.91 -33.93
CA ARG A 92 -12.73 -20.01 -33.26
C ARG A 92 -11.89 -19.19 -32.27
N ALA A 93 -11.51 -18.01 -32.71
CA ALA A 93 -10.87 -17.05 -31.82
C ALA A 93 -11.73 -16.93 -30.54
N ASP A 94 -11.10 -17.12 -29.37
CA ASP A 94 -11.75 -16.89 -28.09
C ASP A 94 -12.26 -15.43 -28.09
N PRO A 95 -13.58 -15.18 -27.94
CA PRO A 95 -14.11 -13.82 -27.98
C PRO A 95 -13.53 -12.91 -26.90
N LEU A 96 -12.92 -13.49 -25.86
CA LEU A 96 -12.26 -12.75 -24.78
C LEU A 96 -10.77 -12.47 -25.04
N GLU A 97 -10.13 -13.17 -26.01
CA GLU A 97 -8.70 -13.00 -26.31
C GLU A 97 -8.38 -11.56 -26.72
N GLY A 98 -9.17 -10.97 -27.62
CA GLY A 98 -8.99 -9.59 -28.06
C GLY A 98 -9.11 -8.56 -26.93
N PRO A 99 -10.21 -8.56 -26.15
CA PRO A 99 -10.36 -7.67 -25.00
C PRO A 99 -9.26 -7.83 -23.94
N ILE A 100 -8.85 -9.06 -23.61
CA ILE A 100 -7.78 -9.34 -22.63
C ILE A 100 -6.44 -8.79 -23.15
N PHE A 101 -6.13 -9.00 -24.43
CA PHE A 101 -4.94 -8.47 -25.06
C PHE A 101 -4.88 -6.93 -24.94
N ILE A 102 -5.94 -6.23 -25.33
CA ILE A 102 -6.03 -4.78 -25.22
C ILE A 102 -5.89 -4.32 -23.74
N ALA A 103 -6.61 -4.96 -22.82
CA ALA A 103 -6.54 -4.64 -21.41
C ALA A 103 -5.12 -4.79 -20.85
N THR A 104 -4.39 -5.82 -21.28
CA THR A 104 -2.99 -6.05 -20.88
C THR A 104 -2.08 -4.91 -21.34
N TYR A 105 -2.21 -4.44 -22.58
CA TYR A 105 -1.41 -3.31 -23.08
C TYR A 105 -1.77 -1.99 -22.40
N VAL A 106 -3.06 -1.76 -22.14
CA VAL A 106 -3.52 -0.59 -21.37
C VAL A 106 -2.93 -0.61 -19.96
N TRP A 107 -2.92 -1.77 -19.31
CA TRP A 107 -2.33 -1.95 -17.98
C TRP A 107 -0.82 -1.66 -17.98
N TRP A 108 -0.06 -2.23 -18.92
CA TRP A 108 1.38 -1.94 -19.07
C TRP A 108 1.64 -0.47 -19.41
N GLY A 109 0.80 0.12 -20.26
CA GLY A 109 0.86 1.55 -20.59
C GLY A 109 0.71 2.43 -19.36
N GLY A 110 -0.26 2.12 -18.49
CA GLY A 110 -0.46 2.83 -17.24
C GLY A 110 0.72 2.69 -16.27
N ILE A 111 1.29 1.49 -16.13
CA ILE A 111 2.51 1.27 -15.33
C ILE A 111 3.66 2.13 -15.86
N LEU A 112 3.87 2.14 -17.17
CA LEU A 112 4.94 2.91 -17.81
C LEU A 112 4.78 4.42 -17.55
N VAL A 113 3.56 4.95 -17.70
CA VAL A 113 3.25 6.37 -17.44
C VAL A 113 3.55 6.72 -15.98
N MET A 114 3.10 5.89 -15.03
CA MET A 114 3.34 6.11 -13.60
C MET A 114 4.85 6.01 -13.26
N ALA A 115 5.57 5.07 -13.86
CA ALA A 115 7.01 4.93 -13.66
C ALA A 115 7.78 6.14 -14.21
N ILE A 116 7.45 6.60 -15.41
CA ILE A 116 8.04 7.82 -16.01
C ILE A 116 7.76 9.01 -15.11
N TYR A 117 6.52 9.19 -14.65
CA TYR A 117 6.16 10.26 -13.72
C TYR A 117 7.00 10.23 -12.44
N GLY A 118 7.17 9.05 -11.83
CA GLY A 118 8.01 8.87 -10.64
C GLY A 118 9.49 9.21 -10.91
N ILE A 119 10.04 8.76 -12.04
CA ILE A 119 11.42 9.05 -12.42
C ILE A 119 11.62 10.55 -12.69
N VAL A 120 10.72 11.18 -13.44
CA VAL A 120 10.80 12.62 -13.77
C VAL A 120 10.75 13.46 -12.50
N THR A 121 9.80 13.19 -11.60
CA THR A 121 9.67 13.91 -10.33
C THR A 121 10.89 13.70 -9.43
N TRP A 122 11.44 12.49 -9.37
CA TRP A 122 12.68 12.21 -8.64
C TRP A 122 13.88 12.97 -9.23
N LEU A 123 14.04 13.00 -10.56
CA LEU A 123 15.11 13.73 -11.24
C LEU A 123 14.98 15.26 -11.03
N GLN A 124 13.76 15.80 -11.06
CA GLN A 124 13.52 17.22 -10.77
C GLN A 124 13.91 17.57 -9.34
N LEU A 125 13.52 16.72 -8.37
CA LEU A 125 13.92 16.91 -6.97
C LEU A 125 15.43 16.83 -6.82
N ARG A 126 16.08 15.84 -7.42
CA ARG A 126 17.54 15.69 -7.38
C ARG A 126 18.27 16.90 -7.97
N ARG A 127 17.73 17.51 -9.03
CA ARG A 127 18.32 18.74 -9.62
C ARG A 127 18.26 19.93 -8.67
N ARG A 128 17.18 20.09 -7.89
CA ARG A 128 17.06 21.15 -6.87
C ARG A 128 18.05 20.99 -5.74
N LEU A 129 18.53 19.77 -5.50
CA LEU A 129 19.47 19.46 -4.42
C LEU A 129 20.94 19.56 -4.82
N VAL A 130 21.26 19.94 -6.05
CA VAL A 130 22.66 20.06 -6.53
C VAL A 130 23.42 21.14 -5.76
N THR A 131 22.73 22.20 -5.34
CA THR A 131 23.28 23.35 -4.60
C THR A 131 23.31 23.12 -3.08
N ALA A 132 22.82 21.97 -2.60
CA ALA A 132 22.71 21.70 -1.17
C ALA A 132 24.10 21.62 -0.50
N SER A 133 24.28 22.36 0.57
CA SER A 133 25.50 22.42 1.36
C SER A 133 25.46 21.44 2.55
N PRO A 134 26.53 20.72 2.88
CA PRO A 134 26.57 19.84 4.05
C PRO A 134 26.55 20.64 5.35
N LEU A 135 25.65 20.31 6.28
CA LEU A 135 25.59 20.88 7.61
C LEU A 135 26.32 19.98 8.64
N ARG A 136 25.96 18.69 8.67
CA ARG A 136 26.55 17.66 9.55
C ARG A 136 26.33 16.29 8.90
N GLU A 137 27.26 15.36 9.04
CA GLU A 137 27.12 13.95 8.58
C GLU A 137 26.22 13.75 7.36
N ASN A 138 24.98 13.33 7.61
CA ASN A 138 23.97 13.07 6.56
C ASN A 138 22.90 14.17 6.44
N ILE A 139 23.13 15.38 7.02
CA ILE A 139 22.22 16.51 7.02
C ILE A 139 22.76 17.60 6.07
N TYR A 140 21.91 18.08 5.19
CA TYR A 140 22.21 19.07 4.16
C TYR A 140 21.22 20.23 4.24
N LEU A 141 21.70 21.45 3.97
CA LEU A 141 20.87 22.64 3.77
C LEU A 141 20.66 22.87 2.27
N ALA A 142 19.46 23.20 1.88
CA ALA A 142 19.12 23.51 0.51
C ALA A 142 18.18 24.74 0.45
N ASP A 143 18.46 25.65 -0.51
CA ASP A 143 17.72 26.90 -0.67
C ASP A 143 16.43 26.73 -1.47
N ASP A 144 16.42 25.73 -2.37
CA ASP A 144 15.30 25.50 -3.31
C ASP A 144 14.26 24.50 -2.81
N ILE A 145 14.15 24.34 -1.49
CA ILE A 145 13.17 23.44 -0.87
C ILE A 145 12.32 24.16 0.17
N ASP A 146 11.02 23.94 0.14
CA ASP A 146 10.07 24.57 1.06
C ASP A 146 9.84 23.73 2.34
N SER A 147 10.30 22.48 2.37
CA SER A 147 10.07 21.54 3.46
C SER A 147 11.21 20.56 3.65
N PRO A 148 11.47 20.15 4.90
CA PRO A 148 12.42 19.10 5.21
C PRO A 148 11.95 17.74 4.65
N PHE A 149 12.88 16.91 4.23
CA PHE A 149 12.59 15.53 3.80
C PHE A 149 13.85 14.68 3.77
N VAL A 150 13.63 13.35 3.71
CA VAL A 150 14.68 12.35 3.53
C VAL A 150 14.74 11.91 2.06
N MET A 151 15.93 11.89 1.48
CA MET A 151 16.19 11.37 0.12
C MET A 151 17.32 10.34 0.12
N GLY A 152 17.14 9.27 -0.67
CA GLY A 152 18.11 8.18 -0.84
C GLY A 152 17.60 6.85 -0.26
N LEU A 153 17.67 5.76 -1.04
CA LEU A 153 17.21 4.44 -0.61
C LEU A 153 18.26 3.71 0.26
N VAL A 154 19.53 3.75 -0.15
CA VAL A 154 20.62 3.01 0.53
C VAL A 154 21.35 3.89 1.55
N ARG A 155 21.54 5.17 1.22
CA ARG A 155 22.21 6.15 2.07
C ARG A 155 21.29 7.36 2.22
N PRO A 156 20.31 7.29 3.12
CA PRO A 156 19.36 8.38 3.31
C PRO A 156 20.02 9.62 3.85
N LYS A 157 19.73 10.76 3.22
CA LYS A 157 20.21 12.09 3.59
C LYS A 157 19.00 12.95 3.96
N ILE A 158 19.15 13.75 5.01
CA ILE A 158 18.15 14.72 5.45
C ILE A 158 18.46 16.06 4.78
N TYR A 159 17.47 16.63 4.14
CA TYR A 159 17.55 17.96 3.54
C TYR A 159 16.64 18.92 4.31
N LEU A 160 17.19 20.06 4.72
CA LEU A 160 16.49 21.10 5.47
C LEU A 160 16.52 22.40 4.68
N PRO A 161 15.44 23.23 4.72
CA PRO A 161 15.47 24.58 4.19
C PRO A 161 16.52 25.44 4.92
N SER A 162 17.27 26.24 4.16
CA SER A 162 18.34 27.08 4.73
C SER A 162 17.82 28.18 5.65
N GLU A 163 16.58 28.65 5.46
CA GLU A 163 15.96 29.71 6.24
C GLU A 163 15.40 29.25 7.59
N MET A 164 15.53 27.96 7.95
CA MET A 164 14.95 27.39 9.17
C MET A 164 15.72 27.82 10.42
N GLU A 165 15.02 28.27 11.47
CA GLU A 165 15.63 28.60 12.75
C GLU A 165 16.31 27.40 13.42
N GLN A 166 17.44 27.64 14.11
CA GLN A 166 18.22 26.56 14.77
C GLN A 166 17.41 25.78 15.81
N ARG A 167 16.46 26.44 16.48
CA ARG A 167 15.60 25.79 17.47
C ARG A 167 14.63 24.80 16.80
N GLU A 168 14.04 25.18 15.68
CA GLU A 168 13.15 24.34 14.90
C GLU A 168 13.89 23.17 14.26
N GLN A 169 15.14 23.40 13.80
CA GLN A 169 15.98 22.36 13.19
C GLN A 169 16.12 21.13 14.09
N SER A 170 16.28 21.31 15.40
CA SER A 170 16.47 20.18 16.33
C SER A 170 15.29 19.22 16.38
N TYR A 171 14.07 19.76 16.37
CA TYR A 171 12.84 18.95 16.38
C TYR A 171 12.61 18.25 15.04
N ILE A 172 12.85 18.97 13.96
CA ILE A 172 12.68 18.48 12.61
C ILE A 172 13.71 17.39 12.27
N ILE A 173 14.97 17.60 12.64
CA ILE A 173 16.02 16.57 12.47
C ILE A 173 15.64 15.28 13.19
N LEU A 174 15.13 15.40 14.42
CA LEU A 174 14.68 14.22 15.16
C LEU A 174 13.52 13.49 14.44
N HIS A 175 12.57 14.25 13.88
CA HIS A 175 11.46 13.71 13.09
C HIS A 175 11.96 12.96 11.87
N GLU A 176 12.84 13.55 11.06
CA GLU A 176 13.43 12.92 9.88
C GLU A 176 14.31 11.71 10.24
N GLN A 177 15.02 11.75 11.36
CA GLN A 177 15.76 10.59 11.86
C GLN A 177 14.85 9.41 12.23
N TYR A 178 13.63 9.67 12.72
CA TYR A 178 12.64 8.61 12.96
C TYR A 178 12.22 7.93 11.66
N HIS A 179 11.98 8.71 10.59
CA HIS A 179 11.69 8.16 9.27
C HIS A 179 12.82 7.27 8.75
N ILE A 180 14.08 7.69 8.93
CA ILE A 180 15.24 6.89 8.53
C ILE A 180 15.31 5.59 9.34
N ARG A 181 15.16 5.65 10.67
CA ARG A 181 15.23 4.47 11.54
C ARG A 181 14.16 3.43 11.26
N ARG A 182 12.96 3.87 10.89
CA ARG A 182 11.84 2.98 10.52
C ARG A 182 11.87 2.53 9.06
N LEU A 183 12.85 3.01 8.28
CA LEU A 183 12.94 2.75 6.84
C LEU A 183 11.73 3.26 6.04
N ASP A 184 11.08 4.32 6.51
CA ASP A 184 9.88 4.88 5.90
C ASP A 184 10.11 5.31 4.45
N HIS A 185 11.32 5.73 4.08
CA HIS A 185 11.73 6.04 2.72
C HIS A 185 11.67 4.81 1.79
N ILE A 186 11.96 3.61 2.32
CA ILE A 186 11.82 2.35 1.57
C ILE A 186 10.33 1.97 1.48
N VAL A 187 9.58 2.08 2.57
CA VAL A 187 8.14 1.80 2.59
C VAL A 187 7.40 2.71 1.60
N LYS A 188 7.73 4.02 1.55
CA LYS A 188 7.17 4.97 0.56
C LYS A 188 7.47 4.53 -0.87
N ALA A 189 8.69 4.09 -1.16
CA ALA A 189 9.07 3.61 -2.50
C ALA A 189 8.29 2.35 -2.89
N LEU A 190 8.18 1.36 -1.98
CA LEU A 190 7.41 0.14 -2.22
C LEU A 190 5.91 0.43 -2.38
N ALA A 191 5.36 1.35 -1.58
CA ALA A 191 3.97 1.78 -1.71
C ALA A 191 3.71 2.45 -3.07
N PHE A 192 4.66 3.22 -3.59
CA PHE A 192 4.57 3.79 -4.92
C PHE A 192 4.64 2.72 -6.02
N VAL A 193 5.50 1.69 -5.88
CA VAL A 193 5.54 0.54 -6.79
C VAL A 193 4.19 -0.19 -6.80
N ALA A 194 3.60 -0.45 -5.61
CA ALA A 194 2.27 -1.05 -5.51
C ALA A 194 1.21 -0.18 -6.22
N LEU A 195 1.28 1.14 -6.05
CA LEU A 195 0.40 2.09 -6.74
C LEU A 195 0.58 2.05 -8.26
N CYS A 196 1.81 1.93 -8.77
CA CYS A 196 2.08 1.79 -10.20
C CYS A 196 1.46 0.51 -10.77
N ILE A 197 1.57 -0.62 -10.06
CA ILE A 197 1.02 -1.90 -10.50
C ILE A 197 -0.52 -1.87 -10.51
N HIS A 198 -1.12 -1.22 -9.51
CA HIS A 198 -2.58 -1.16 -9.31
C HIS A 198 -3.16 0.23 -9.62
N TRP A 199 -2.55 0.95 -10.57
CA TRP A 199 -2.88 2.35 -10.89
C TRP A 199 -4.37 2.59 -11.21
N PHE A 200 -5.05 1.58 -11.75
CA PHE A 200 -6.47 1.60 -12.11
C PHE A 200 -7.41 1.46 -10.92
N ASN A 201 -6.92 1.06 -9.74
CA ASN A 201 -7.73 0.80 -8.55
C ASN A 201 -7.78 2.02 -7.62
N PRO A 202 -8.94 2.73 -7.49
CA PRO A 202 -9.04 3.92 -6.66
C PRO A 202 -8.81 3.64 -5.16
N LEU A 203 -9.08 2.41 -4.69
CA LEU A 203 -8.84 2.06 -3.28
C LEU A 203 -7.36 2.03 -2.95
N VAL A 204 -6.49 1.66 -3.90
CA VAL A 204 -5.04 1.69 -3.70
C VAL A 204 -4.52 3.12 -3.60
N TRP A 205 -5.11 4.07 -4.35
CA TRP A 205 -4.80 5.50 -4.19
C TRP A 205 -5.20 6.02 -2.81
N VAL A 206 -6.39 5.66 -2.34
CA VAL A 206 -6.85 6.02 -0.98
C VAL A 206 -5.94 5.41 0.08
N ALA A 207 -5.58 4.13 -0.05
CA ALA A 207 -4.66 3.45 0.85
C ALA A 207 -3.28 4.13 0.88
N PHE A 208 -2.73 4.49 -0.28
CA PHE A 208 -1.48 5.22 -0.40
C PHE A 208 -1.49 6.56 0.34
N ILE A 209 -2.56 7.36 0.17
CA ILE A 209 -2.72 8.66 0.84
C ILE A 209 -2.89 8.48 2.36
N LEU A 210 -3.71 7.53 2.80
CA LEU A 210 -3.99 7.31 4.21
C LEU A 210 -2.78 6.73 4.95
N SER A 211 -2.05 5.79 4.33
CA SER A 211 -0.82 5.24 4.90
C SER A 211 0.24 6.32 5.11
N GLY A 212 0.39 7.25 4.15
CA GLY A 212 1.26 8.41 4.30
C GLY A 212 0.87 9.31 5.47
N LYS A 213 -0.43 9.59 5.65
CA LYS A 213 -0.94 10.37 6.78
C LYS A 213 -0.67 9.70 8.14
N ASP A 214 -0.92 8.40 8.25
CA ASP A 214 -0.69 7.66 9.49
C ASP A 214 0.81 7.51 9.78
N MET A 215 1.66 7.39 8.76
CA MET A 215 3.12 7.43 8.85
C MET A 215 3.58 8.72 9.53
N GLU A 216 3.15 9.88 9.03
CA GLU A 216 3.51 11.19 9.58
C GLU A 216 3.00 11.37 11.02
N MET A 217 1.72 11.06 11.27
CA MET A 217 1.15 11.18 12.62
C MET A 217 1.85 10.26 13.64
N SER A 218 2.22 9.04 13.23
CA SER A 218 2.94 8.11 14.11
C SER A 218 4.37 8.58 14.41
N CYS A 219 5.01 9.27 13.46
CA CYS A 219 6.31 9.88 13.66
C CYS A 219 6.23 11.05 14.62
N ASP A 220 5.23 11.92 14.47
CA ASP A 220 4.95 13.04 15.39
C ASP A 220 4.74 12.55 16.82
N GLU A 221 3.92 11.50 17.01
CA GLU A 221 3.68 10.89 18.33
C GLU A 221 4.98 10.37 18.96
N ALA A 222 5.85 9.76 18.16
CA ALA A 222 7.14 9.25 18.61
C ALA A 222 8.10 10.39 19.06
N VAL A 223 8.11 11.51 18.32
CA VAL A 223 8.90 12.70 18.69
C VAL A 223 8.43 13.27 20.01
N VAL A 224 7.11 13.47 20.19
CA VAL A 224 6.55 13.99 21.44
C VAL A 224 6.76 13.03 22.60
N LEU A 225 6.66 11.73 22.37
CA LEU A 225 6.92 10.71 23.40
C LEU A 225 8.38 10.76 23.89
N LYS A 226 9.33 10.98 22.97
CA LYS A 226 10.76 11.03 23.28
C LYS A 226 11.19 12.31 23.98
N LEU A 227 10.68 13.44 23.53
CA LEU A 227 11.09 14.77 24.03
C LEU A 227 10.27 15.25 25.22
N GLY A 228 9.16 14.60 25.51
CA GLY A 228 8.23 14.97 26.58
C GLY A 228 7.07 15.83 26.08
N THR A 229 5.99 15.84 26.86
CA THR A 229 4.76 16.56 26.53
C THR A 229 4.90 18.08 26.61
N GLU A 230 5.91 18.57 27.32
CA GLU A 230 6.16 20.01 27.55
C GLU A 230 6.51 20.75 26.25
N ILE A 231 7.27 20.08 25.37
CA ILE A 231 7.68 20.66 24.07
C ILE A 231 6.62 20.54 22.97
N ARG A 232 5.48 19.89 23.28
CA ARG A 232 4.41 19.65 22.27
C ARG A 232 3.92 20.95 21.62
N ALA A 233 3.80 22.01 22.40
CA ALA A 233 3.35 23.31 21.89
C ALA A 233 4.38 23.89 20.90
N ASP A 234 5.66 23.88 21.25
CA ASP A 234 6.76 24.40 20.43
C ASP A 234 6.88 23.57 19.14
N TYR A 235 6.84 22.25 19.26
CA TYR A 235 6.87 21.34 18.10
C TYR A 235 5.68 21.57 17.17
N THR A 236 4.47 21.75 17.72
CA THR A 236 3.28 22.05 16.92
C THR A 236 3.38 23.41 16.23
N ALA A 237 3.96 24.41 16.89
CA ALA A 237 4.22 25.72 16.30
C ALA A 237 5.23 25.62 15.14
N SER A 238 6.31 24.84 15.30
CA SER A 238 7.27 24.58 14.21
C SER A 238 6.62 23.90 13.01
N LEU A 239 5.71 22.93 13.23
CA LEU A 239 4.95 22.32 12.14
C LEU A 239 4.02 23.31 11.45
N LEU A 240 3.45 24.25 12.18
CA LEU A 240 2.59 25.29 11.63
C LEU A 240 3.39 26.31 10.83
N SER A 241 4.57 26.74 11.31
CA SER A 241 5.45 27.67 10.59
C SER A 241 5.88 27.10 9.24
N LEU A 242 6.26 25.83 9.23
CA LEU A 242 6.59 25.09 8.00
C LEU A 242 5.40 24.99 7.02
N ALA A 243 4.16 24.96 7.52
CA ALA A 243 2.98 24.86 6.68
C ALA A 243 2.56 26.20 6.07
N THR A 244 2.76 27.31 6.78
CA THR A 244 2.32 28.64 6.35
C THR A 244 3.24 29.28 5.30
N GLY A 245 4.52 28.85 5.25
CA GLY A 245 5.50 29.31 4.26
C GLY A 245 5.44 28.58 2.91
N LYS A 246 4.58 27.58 2.75
CA LYS A 246 4.67 26.64 1.62
C LYS A 246 3.84 27.02 0.38
N ARG A 247 4.50 27.05 -0.77
CA ARG A 247 3.89 26.63 -2.03
C ARG A 247 3.83 25.07 -2.02
N ILE A 248 2.63 24.54 -1.84
CA ILE A 248 2.41 23.10 -1.94
C ILE A 248 2.91 22.67 -3.33
N ILE A 249 4.02 21.95 -3.40
CA ILE A 249 4.42 21.25 -4.61
C ILE A 249 3.47 20.04 -4.71
N ALA A 250 2.23 20.33 -5.10
CA ALA A 250 1.23 19.31 -5.34
C ALA A 250 1.73 18.41 -6.49
N GLY A 251 1.85 17.13 -6.22
CA GLY A 251 2.07 16.14 -7.28
C GLY A 251 3.32 15.28 -7.19
N MET A 252 4.16 15.39 -6.15
CA MET A 252 5.26 14.45 -5.97
C MET A 252 4.79 13.18 -5.27
N PRO A 253 4.79 11.97 -5.91
CA PRO A 253 4.35 10.74 -5.27
C PRO A 253 5.23 10.34 -4.07
N LEU A 254 6.50 10.76 -4.06
CA LEU A 254 7.44 10.49 -2.98
C LEU A 254 7.39 11.52 -1.85
N ALA A 255 6.71 12.66 -2.04
CA ALA A 255 6.53 13.73 -1.07
C ALA A 255 5.10 13.76 -0.44
N PHE A 256 4.31 12.71 -0.64
CA PHE A 256 2.99 12.56 -0.02
C PHE A 256 3.12 12.37 1.50
N GLY A 257 2.89 13.37 2.26
CA GLY A 257 2.93 13.41 3.73
C GLY A 257 2.78 14.84 4.21
N GLU A 258 3.30 15.76 3.44
CA GLU A 258 3.36 17.18 3.81
C GLU A 258 2.01 17.92 3.71
N GLY A 259 1.05 17.40 2.93
CA GLY A 259 -0.25 18.05 2.68
C GLY A 259 -1.25 18.01 3.85
N ASN A 260 -1.01 17.25 4.92
CA ASN A 260 -1.98 17.07 6.01
C ASN A 260 -1.56 17.71 7.34
N THR A 261 -0.88 18.85 7.31
CA THR A 261 -0.43 19.55 8.53
C THR A 261 -1.56 19.83 9.52
N LYS A 262 -2.76 20.20 9.04
CA LYS A 262 -3.94 20.36 9.88
C LYS A 262 -4.31 19.09 10.65
N GLY A 263 -4.23 17.92 9.99
CA GLY A 263 -4.48 16.63 10.64
C GLY A 263 -3.41 16.29 11.68
N ARG A 264 -2.13 16.55 11.38
CA ARG A 264 -1.00 16.36 12.30
C ARG A 264 -1.16 17.22 13.54
N ILE A 265 -1.42 18.52 13.39
CA ILE A 265 -1.66 19.46 14.50
C ILE A 265 -2.85 18.99 15.34
N LYS A 266 -3.98 18.62 14.72
CA LYS A 266 -5.16 18.12 15.43
C LYS A 266 -4.84 16.83 16.21
N ASN A 267 -4.07 15.91 15.63
CA ASN A 267 -3.64 14.69 16.29
C ASN A 267 -2.78 15.01 17.52
N LEU A 268 -1.78 15.87 17.36
CA LEU A 268 -0.90 16.29 18.45
C LEU A 268 -1.64 17.05 19.57
N ALA A 269 -2.57 17.95 19.22
CA ALA A 269 -3.36 18.68 20.20
C ALA A 269 -4.21 17.76 21.08
N ASN A 270 -4.76 16.70 20.49
CA ASN A 270 -5.58 15.71 21.20
C ASN A 270 -4.79 14.53 21.74
N TRP A 271 -3.48 14.47 21.46
CA TRP A 271 -2.65 13.35 21.84
C TRP A 271 -2.54 13.20 23.35
N LYS A 272 -2.74 11.98 23.82
CA LYS A 272 -2.52 11.56 25.20
C LYS A 272 -1.65 10.32 25.21
N LYS A 273 -0.74 10.23 26.18
CA LYS A 273 0.08 9.03 26.34
C LYS A 273 -0.84 7.82 26.48
N PRO A 274 -0.75 6.82 25.56
CA PRO A 274 -1.64 5.67 25.59
C PRO A 274 -1.42 4.86 26.87
N THR A 275 -2.51 4.32 27.43
CA THR A 275 -2.43 3.42 28.57
C THR A 275 -1.98 2.03 28.11
N PHE A 276 -1.35 1.27 28.99
CA PHE A 276 -0.86 -0.07 28.70
C PHE A 276 -1.94 -0.98 28.07
N TRP A 277 -3.14 -0.99 28.64
CA TRP A 277 -4.26 -1.81 28.15
C TRP A 277 -4.70 -1.43 26.73
N VAL A 278 -4.71 -0.14 26.41
CA VAL A 278 -5.04 0.33 25.05
C VAL A 278 -4.01 -0.17 24.06
N VAL A 279 -2.73 -0.08 24.40
CA VAL A 279 -1.64 -0.59 23.54
C VAL A 279 -1.77 -2.10 23.35
N LEU A 280 -1.96 -2.87 24.44
CA LEU A 280 -2.08 -4.32 24.40
C LEU A 280 -3.25 -4.77 23.51
N ILE A 281 -4.45 -4.22 23.73
CA ILE A 281 -5.64 -4.57 22.94
C ILE A 281 -5.43 -4.20 21.47
N SER A 282 -4.85 -3.03 21.19
CA SER A 282 -4.58 -2.59 19.82
C SER A 282 -3.56 -3.48 19.10
N VAL A 283 -2.53 -3.95 19.81
CA VAL A 283 -1.54 -4.90 19.25
C VAL A 283 -2.19 -6.23 18.95
N ILE A 284 -2.98 -6.77 19.88
CA ILE A 284 -3.70 -8.05 19.66
C ILE A 284 -4.64 -7.92 18.46
N SER A 285 -5.44 -6.84 18.39
CA SER A 285 -6.32 -6.59 17.25
C SER A 285 -5.55 -6.48 15.93
N CYS A 286 -4.39 -5.81 15.94
CA CYS A 286 -3.52 -5.69 14.77
C CYS A 286 -3.02 -7.06 14.30
N VAL A 287 -2.57 -7.92 15.21
CA VAL A 287 -2.09 -9.26 14.89
C VAL A 287 -3.23 -10.12 14.32
N VAL A 288 -4.41 -10.11 14.97
CA VAL A 288 -5.58 -10.84 14.47
C VAL A 288 -5.96 -10.39 13.07
N LEU A 289 -6.08 -9.09 12.85
CA LEU A 289 -6.41 -8.53 11.53
C LEU A 289 -5.33 -8.87 10.48
N ALA A 290 -4.05 -8.82 10.85
CA ALA A 290 -2.96 -9.19 9.96
C ALA A 290 -3.06 -10.66 9.53
N VAL A 291 -3.27 -11.58 10.47
CA VAL A 291 -3.47 -13.01 10.16
C VAL A 291 -4.69 -13.20 9.25
N CYS A 292 -5.82 -12.60 9.60
CA CYS A 292 -7.05 -12.72 8.81
C CYS A 292 -6.93 -12.14 7.38
N LEU A 293 -6.12 -11.09 7.19
CA LEU A 293 -5.90 -10.48 5.87
C LEU A 293 -4.85 -11.22 5.02
N LEU A 294 -3.88 -11.89 5.67
CA LEU A 294 -2.81 -12.63 4.99
C LEU A 294 -3.21 -14.05 4.59
N THR A 295 -4.27 -14.58 5.19
CA THR A 295 -4.71 -15.97 4.95
C THR A 295 -5.90 -16.04 4.01
N ASN A 296 -5.92 -17.07 3.16
CA ASN A 296 -7.07 -17.44 2.34
C ASN A 296 -7.83 -18.59 3.01
N PRO A 297 -9.16 -18.75 2.76
CA PRO A 297 -9.90 -19.90 3.24
C PRO A 297 -9.30 -21.18 2.67
N THR A 298 -9.32 -22.23 3.48
CA THR A 298 -9.06 -23.61 3.03
C THR A 298 -10.26 -24.04 2.19
N GLY A 299 -10.06 -24.25 0.88
CA GLY A 299 -11.06 -24.78 -0.04
C GLY A 299 -11.48 -26.20 0.28
#